data_103596da6011a0af2822ac684a717010
#
_entry.id   103596da6011a0af2822ac684a717010
#
_cell.length_a   1.000
_cell.length_b   1.000
_cell.length_c   1.000
_cell.angle_alpha   90.00
_cell.angle_beta   90.00
_cell.angle_gamma   90.00
#
_symmetry.space_group_name_H-M   'P 1'
#
loop_
_entity.id
_entity.type
_entity.pdbx_description
1 polymer ?
#
loop_
_entity_poly.entity_id
_entity_poly.type
_entity_poly.pdbx_seq_one_letter_code
_entity_poly.pdbx_strand_id
1 'polypeptide(L)'
;MELILKYFPDLTERQREQFEQLLPLYTEWNARINVISRKDIDSLYLRHVLHSLAIAKVCQFEAGARVLDVGCGGGFPTVPLAILFPEVQFTAADSIGKKITVVREVCAA
;
A
#
# COMPACT_ATOMS: atom_id res chain seq x y z
N MET A 1 -8.82 -4.43 -8.65
CA MET A 1 -9.06 -5.33 -7.51
C MET A 1 -9.07 -6.80 -7.89
N GLU A 2 -9.68 -7.17 -8.97
CA GLU A 2 -9.67 -8.55 -9.46
C GLU A 2 -8.26 -9.12 -9.64
N LEU A 3 -7.33 -8.28 -10.09
CA LEU A 3 -5.94 -8.67 -10.27
C LEU A 3 -5.29 -9.11 -8.95
N ILE A 4 -5.59 -8.42 -7.86
CA ILE A 4 -5.08 -8.76 -6.53
C ILE A 4 -5.65 -10.10 -6.08
N LEU A 5 -6.94 -10.32 -6.25
CA LEU A 5 -7.60 -11.57 -5.87
C LEU A 5 -7.10 -12.78 -6.66
N LYS A 6 -6.64 -12.56 -7.89
CA LYS A 6 -6.05 -13.63 -8.73
C LYS A 6 -4.80 -14.22 -8.08
N TYR A 7 -3.95 -13.38 -7.49
CA TYR A 7 -2.69 -13.81 -6.89
C TYR A 7 -2.77 -14.02 -5.37
N PHE A 8 -3.77 -13.45 -4.73
CA PHE A 8 -4.01 -13.56 -3.29
C PHE A 8 -5.49 -13.85 -3.03
N PRO A 9 -5.94 -15.11 -3.29
CA PRO A 9 -7.36 -15.45 -3.20
C PRO A 9 -7.87 -15.60 -1.76
N ASP A 10 -6.99 -15.73 -0.78
CA ASP A 10 -7.35 -16.03 0.61
C ASP A 10 -7.46 -14.79 1.50
N LEU A 11 -7.63 -13.61 0.91
CA LEU A 11 -7.81 -12.38 1.67
C LEU A 11 -9.08 -12.42 2.50
N THR A 12 -9.00 -11.88 3.73
CA THR A 12 -10.20 -11.67 4.55
C THR A 12 -11.08 -10.60 3.89
N GLU A 13 -12.36 -10.56 4.28
CA GLU A 13 -13.27 -9.53 3.79
C GLU A 13 -12.78 -8.12 4.10
N ARG A 14 -12.23 -7.91 5.31
CA ARG A 14 -11.64 -6.65 5.71
C ARG A 14 -10.45 -6.26 4.82
N GLN A 15 -9.58 -7.21 4.52
CA GLN A 15 -8.44 -6.97 3.62
C GLN A 15 -8.91 -6.59 2.22
N ARG A 16 -9.94 -7.28 1.71
CA ARG A 16 -10.53 -6.94 0.41
C ARG A 16 -11.07 -5.52 0.40
N GLU A 17 -11.82 -5.13 1.44
CA GLU A 17 -12.33 -3.77 1.56
C GLU A 17 -11.21 -2.73 1.61
N GLN A 18 -10.15 -3.02 2.37
CA GLN A 18 -8.99 -2.13 2.46
C GLN A 18 -8.30 -1.95 1.11
N PHE A 19 -8.09 -3.04 0.36
CA PHE A 19 -7.53 -2.94 -0.99
C PHE A 19 -8.45 -2.18 -1.95
N GLU A 20 -9.75 -2.41 -1.87
CA GLU A 20 -10.72 -1.72 -2.73
C GLU A 20 -10.74 -0.20 -2.48
N GLN A 21 -10.46 0.24 -1.27
CA GLN A 21 -10.42 1.66 -0.91
C GLN A 21 -9.17 2.37 -1.41
N LEU A 22 -8.12 1.66 -1.78
CA LEU A 22 -6.84 2.29 -2.15
C LEU A 22 -6.96 3.20 -3.37
N LEU A 23 -7.66 2.77 -4.42
CA LEU A 23 -7.79 3.61 -5.62
C LEU A 23 -8.51 4.93 -5.34
N PRO A 24 -9.70 4.95 -4.71
CA PRO A 24 -10.34 6.22 -4.40
C PRO A 24 -9.53 7.08 -3.42
N LEU A 25 -8.87 6.49 -2.43
CA LEU A 25 -8.04 7.24 -1.47
C LEU A 25 -6.83 7.88 -2.15
N TYR A 26 -6.09 7.13 -2.94
CA TYR A 26 -4.92 7.68 -3.64
C TYR A 26 -5.32 8.65 -4.73
N THR A 27 -6.45 8.45 -5.39
CA THR A 27 -6.95 9.41 -6.37
C THR A 27 -7.24 10.75 -5.71
N GLU A 28 -7.90 10.75 -4.55
CA GLU A 28 -8.19 11.95 -3.81
C GLU A 28 -6.92 12.66 -3.34
N TRP A 29 -6.02 11.93 -2.70
CA TRP A 29 -4.79 12.53 -2.16
C TRP A 29 -3.80 12.93 -3.23
N ASN A 30 -3.74 12.18 -4.34
CA ASN A 30 -2.86 12.53 -5.46
C ASN A 30 -3.28 13.83 -6.15
N ALA A 31 -4.55 14.21 -6.08
CA ALA A 31 -5.01 15.51 -6.57
C ALA A 31 -4.46 16.67 -5.74
N ARG A 32 -4.15 16.44 -4.48
CA ARG A 32 -3.59 17.44 -3.55
C ARG A 32 -2.07 17.38 -3.48
N ILE A 33 -1.53 16.18 -3.40
CA ILE A 33 -0.09 15.91 -3.24
C ILE A 33 0.31 14.86 -4.25
N ASN A 34 1.14 15.23 -5.19
CA ASN A 34 1.52 14.40 -6.32
C ASN A 34 2.50 13.30 -5.88
N VAL A 35 1.98 12.15 -5.45
CA VAL A 35 2.78 10.99 -5.00
C VAL A 35 2.89 9.89 -6.03
N ILE A 36 1.98 9.86 -7.02
CA ILE A 36 1.94 8.89 -8.11
C ILE A 36 1.74 9.68 -9.40
N SER A 37 2.40 9.29 -10.49
CA SER A 37 2.18 9.96 -11.78
C SER A 37 0.73 9.75 -12.24
N ARG A 38 0.17 10.73 -12.98
CA ARG A 38 -1.19 10.61 -13.52
C ARG A 38 -1.39 9.37 -14.37
N LYS A 39 -0.34 8.96 -15.06
CA LYS A 39 -0.32 7.77 -15.90
C LYS A 39 -0.48 6.51 -15.06
N ASP A 40 0.16 6.46 -13.90
CA ASP A 40 0.20 5.28 -13.06
C ASP A 40 -1.00 5.15 -12.15
N ILE A 41 -1.73 6.26 -11.85
CA ILE A 41 -2.91 6.19 -10.99
C ILE A 41 -4.01 5.30 -11.60
N ASP A 42 -4.16 5.31 -12.92
CA ASP A 42 -5.12 4.46 -13.61
C ASP A 42 -4.75 2.98 -13.55
N SER A 43 -3.49 2.67 -13.31
CA SER A 43 -2.96 1.31 -13.18
C SER A 43 -2.46 1.05 -11.76
N LEU A 44 -3.10 1.65 -10.76
CA LEU A 44 -2.66 1.58 -9.36
C LEU A 44 -2.48 0.13 -8.90
N TYR A 45 -3.47 -0.72 -9.12
CA TYR A 45 -3.43 -2.10 -8.64
C TYR A 45 -2.35 -2.93 -9.31
N LEU A 46 -2.06 -2.69 -10.58
CA LEU A 46 -1.01 -3.42 -11.30
C LEU A 46 0.39 -2.89 -10.95
N ARG A 47 0.59 -1.58 -11.07
CA ARG A 47 1.93 -0.98 -11.02
C ARG A 47 2.44 -0.73 -9.62
N HIS A 48 1.55 -0.46 -8.69
CA HIS A 48 1.92 -0.12 -7.31
C HIS A 48 1.51 -1.18 -6.30
N VAL A 49 0.25 -1.57 -6.27
CA VAL A 49 -0.24 -2.51 -5.28
C VAL A 49 0.30 -3.92 -5.52
N LEU A 50 0.06 -4.48 -6.68
CA LEU A 50 0.52 -5.84 -6.98
C LEU A 50 2.05 -5.93 -7.01
N HIS A 51 2.71 -4.91 -7.55
CA HIS A 51 4.16 -4.85 -7.56
C HIS A 51 4.74 -4.87 -6.14
N SER A 52 4.14 -4.11 -5.23
CA SER A 52 4.52 -4.12 -3.81
C SER A 52 4.28 -5.48 -3.17
N LEU A 53 3.15 -6.10 -3.46
CA LEU A 53 2.79 -7.41 -2.92
C LEU A 53 3.65 -8.55 -3.45
N ALA A 54 4.38 -8.35 -4.55
CA ALA A 54 5.32 -9.33 -5.06
C ALA A 54 6.39 -9.68 -4.02
N ILE A 55 6.70 -8.76 -3.10
CA ILE A 55 7.62 -9.01 -1.99
C ILE A 55 7.11 -10.16 -1.11
N ALA A 56 5.80 -10.27 -0.91
CA ALA A 56 5.19 -11.33 -0.10
C ALA A 56 5.36 -12.73 -0.70
N LYS A 57 5.64 -12.82 -1.99
CA LYS A 57 5.90 -14.11 -2.65
C LYS A 57 7.31 -14.64 -2.38
N VAL A 58 8.23 -13.78 -1.99
CA VAL A 58 9.63 -14.15 -1.68
C VAL A 58 9.97 -13.97 -0.21
N CYS A 59 9.27 -13.11 0.52
CA CYS A 59 9.47 -12.85 1.95
C CYS A 59 8.17 -13.02 2.70
N GLN A 60 8.16 -13.90 3.70
CA GLN A 60 7.02 -14.05 4.62
C GLN A 60 7.40 -13.43 5.96
N PHE A 61 6.64 -12.41 6.38
CA PHE A 61 6.87 -11.78 7.68
C PHE A 61 6.09 -12.50 8.76
N GLU A 62 6.75 -12.78 9.88
CA GLU A 62 6.10 -13.40 11.03
C GLU A 62 5.28 -12.36 11.81
N ALA A 63 4.24 -12.83 12.51
CA ALA A 63 3.46 -11.97 13.39
C ALA A 63 4.37 -11.31 14.42
N GLY A 64 4.20 -10.01 14.63
CA GLY A 64 5.02 -9.23 15.53
C GLY A 64 6.34 -8.73 14.94
N ALA A 65 6.67 -9.10 13.71
CA ALA A 65 7.87 -8.59 13.03
C ALA A 65 7.79 -7.05 12.85
N ARG A 66 8.95 -6.43 12.80
CA ARG A 66 9.07 -4.98 12.55
C ARG A 66 9.77 -4.76 11.23
N VAL A 67 9.15 -3.98 10.35
CA VAL A 67 9.69 -3.67 9.03
C VAL A 67 9.83 -2.16 8.87
N LEU A 68 10.98 -1.73 8.38
CA LEU A 68 11.26 -0.33 8.08
C LEU A 68 11.30 -0.14 6.57
N ASP A 69 10.49 0.76 6.07
CA ASP A 69 10.48 1.18 4.66
C ASP A 69 11.12 2.57 4.57
N VAL A 70 12.33 2.63 4.04
CA VAL A 70 13.07 3.88 3.87
C VAL A 70 12.82 4.42 2.47
N GLY A 71 12.38 5.68 2.37
CA GLY A 71 12.02 6.28 1.09
C GLY A 71 10.69 5.76 0.57
N CYS A 72 9.70 5.63 1.46
CA CYS A 72 8.40 5.03 1.11
C CYS A 72 7.59 5.83 0.09
N GLY A 73 7.93 7.09 -0.17
CA GLY A 73 7.12 7.94 -1.04
C GLY A 73 5.68 8.03 -0.56
N GLY A 74 4.74 7.73 -1.43
CA GLY A 74 3.31 7.73 -1.12
C GLY A 74 2.80 6.51 -0.35
N GLY A 75 3.70 5.64 0.11
CA GLY A 75 3.33 4.49 0.93
C GLY A 75 3.48 3.13 0.23
N PHE A 76 4.37 3.03 -0.74
CA PHE A 76 4.65 1.78 -1.42
C PHE A 76 6.10 1.36 -1.18
N PRO A 77 6.36 0.12 -0.80
CA PRO A 77 5.41 -1.00 -0.62
C PRO A 77 4.67 -1.05 0.73
N THR A 78 4.88 -0.11 1.64
CA THR A 78 4.39 -0.20 3.03
C THR A 78 2.89 -0.43 3.13
N VAL A 79 2.05 0.40 2.48
CA VAL A 79 0.59 0.32 2.66
C VAL A 79 0.01 -1.01 2.20
N PRO A 80 0.31 -1.50 0.98
CA PRO A 80 -0.17 -2.81 0.56
C PRO A 80 0.30 -3.94 1.47
N LEU A 81 1.56 -3.93 1.91
CA LEU A 81 2.09 -4.97 2.78
C LEU A 81 1.46 -4.91 4.18
N ALA A 82 1.16 -3.72 4.69
CA ALA A 82 0.50 -3.56 5.98
C ALA A 82 -0.92 -4.15 5.95
N ILE A 83 -1.63 -4.04 4.84
CA ILE A 83 -2.94 -4.67 4.67
C ILE A 83 -2.80 -6.20 4.66
N LEU A 84 -1.82 -6.72 3.92
CA LEU A 84 -1.62 -8.16 3.78
C LEU A 84 -1.12 -8.81 5.07
N PHE A 85 -0.29 -8.11 5.84
CA PHE A 85 0.29 -8.59 7.10
C PHE A 85 -0.16 -7.71 8.28
N PRO A 86 -1.42 -7.84 8.74
CA PRO A 86 -1.97 -6.94 9.77
C PRO A 86 -1.29 -7.07 11.14
N GLU A 87 -0.57 -8.17 11.39
CA GLU A 87 0.14 -8.41 12.65
C GLU A 87 1.60 -7.99 12.61
N VAL A 88 2.07 -7.44 11.49
CA VAL A 88 3.43 -6.93 11.33
C VAL A 88 3.42 -5.42 11.54
N GLN A 89 4.43 -4.91 12.24
CA GLN A 89 4.58 -3.49 12.48
C GLN A 89 5.46 -2.86 11.39
N PHE A 90 4.88 -2.00 10.57
CA PHE A 90 5.60 -1.27 9.52
C PHE A 90 5.87 0.16 9.97
N THR A 91 7.08 0.63 9.68
CA THR A 91 7.47 2.03 9.86
C THR A 91 7.86 2.59 8.50
N ALA A 92 7.16 3.62 8.07
CA ALA A 92 7.44 4.30 6.82
C ALA A 92 8.22 5.58 7.07
N ALA A 93 9.28 5.80 6.30
CA ALA A 93 10.13 6.97 6.42
C ALA A 93 10.40 7.57 5.04
N ASP A 94 10.28 8.89 4.93
CA ASP A 94 10.61 9.62 3.71
C ASP A 94 11.05 11.04 4.09
N SER A 95 11.97 11.61 3.32
CA SER A 95 12.46 12.97 3.54
C SER A 95 11.45 14.04 3.17
N ILE A 96 10.43 13.70 2.38
CA ILE A 96 9.39 14.63 1.92
C ILE A 96 8.15 14.47 2.80
N GLY A 97 7.97 15.41 3.76
CA GLY A 97 6.89 15.33 4.75
C GLY A 97 5.48 15.26 4.16
N LYS A 98 5.24 15.89 3.00
CA LYS A 98 3.94 15.83 2.31
C LYS A 98 3.55 14.41 1.94
N LYS A 99 4.52 13.59 1.53
CA LYS A 99 4.27 12.19 1.18
C LYS A 99 3.93 11.36 2.42
N ILE A 100 4.58 11.64 3.55
CA ILE A 100 4.26 10.99 4.82
C ILE A 100 2.84 11.35 5.28
N THR A 101 2.39 12.57 5.01
CA THR A 101 1.00 12.96 5.30
C THR A 101 0.01 12.08 4.54
N VAL A 102 0.27 11.82 3.27
CA VAL A 102 -0.58 10.91 2.46
C VAL A 102 -0.62 9.52 3.07
N VAL A 103 0.54 8.97 3.44
CA VAL A 103 0.63 7.63 4.06
C VAL A 103 -0.20 7.58 5.34
N ARG A 104 -0.07 8.59 6.20
CA ARG A 104 -0.81 8.67 7.45
C ARG A 104 -2.31 8.68 7.25
N GLU A 105 -2.79 9.50 6.32
CA GLU A 105 -4.22 9.65 6.05
C GLU A 105 -4.81 8.41 5.37
N VAL A 106 -4.08 7.80 4.46
CA VAL A 106 -4.53 6.55 3.83
C VAL A 106 -4.63 5.43 4.87
N CYS A 107 -3.66 5.32 5.76
CA CYS A 107 -3.68 4.30 6.81
C CYS A 107 -4.78 4.53 7.84
N ALA A 108 -5.18 5.78 8.07
CA ALA A 108 -6.24 6.11 9.03
C ALA A 108 -7.65 5.81 8.49
N ALA A 109 -7.79 5.69 7.19
CA ALA A 109 -9.09 5.46 6.57
C ALA A 109 -9.58 4.01 6.70
#